data_067bab03f456e66b530b8255ec97dfa7
#
_entry.id   067bab03f456e66b530b8255ec97dfa7
#
_cell.length_a   1.000
_cell.length_b   1.000
_cell.length_c   1.000
_cell.angle_alpha   90.00
_cell.angle_beta   90.00
_cell.angle_gamma   90.00
#
_symmetry.space_group_name_H-M   'P 1'
#
loop_
_entity.id
_entity.type
_entity.pdbx_description
1 polymer ?
#
loop_
_entity_poly.entity_id
_entity_poly.type
_entity_poly.pdbx_seq_one_letter_code
_entity_poly.pdbx_strand_id
1 'polypeptide(L)'
;LDIGLMLSHLSDAKKIRLYLPFQVEKEDLEDLCECLSKDANLLGAVFNEPYRSADVTSNSKKVEVMKEGDAKKTEFILYKLDFLSPNDVKLIPYKGNKGTYLEFDPHFIKGTTNDVSCDQYYLRFRIRTPLLKECVREYKAPNRYFETLVNSTYMVDIRFNNTRSMERSLVQEMTAQDGWSLAPINGLHFLLMTKVDVDVDANFGSSRVLEKDIWDKYVNLSDKEKRKTEDI
;
A
#
# COMPACT_ATOMS: atom_id res chain seq x y z
N LEU A 1 0.59 7.28 3.75
CA LEU A 1 -0.25 6.33 3.02
C LEU A 1 0.53 5.06 2.75
N ASP A 2 0.02 3.92 3.19
CA ASP A 2 0.62 2.62 2.91
C ASP A 2 -0.13 1.93 1.78
N ILE A 3 0.60 1.40 0.82
CA ILE A 3 0.05 0.66 -0.31
C ILE A 3 0.61 -0.76 -0.28
N GLY A 4 -0.27 -1.75 -0.24
CA GLY A 4 0.05 -3.16 -0.41
C GLY A 4 -0.50 -3.67 -1.75
N LEU A 5 0.35 -4.29 -2.55
CA LEU A 5 0.00 -4.86 -3.85
C LEU A 5 0.24 -6.36 -3.81
N MET A 6 -0.81 -7.14 -3.94
CA MET A 6 -0.71 -8.58 -4.21
C MET A 6 -0.76 -8.78 -5.73
N LEU A 7 0.34 -9.22 -6.29
CA LEU A 7 0.52 -9.42 -7.73
C LEU A 7 0.51 -10.91 -8.03
N SER A 8 -0.21 -11.31 -9.08
CA SER A 8 -0.24 -12.67 -9.60
C SER A 8 -0.02 -12.66 -11.12
N HIS A 9 0.34 -13.82 -11.68
CA HIS A 9 0.55 -13.98 -13.13
C HIS A 9 1.57 -13.00 -13.74
N LEU A 10 2.68 -12.77 -13.01
CA LEU A 10 3.71 -11.81 -13.44
C LEU A 10 4.35 -12.17 -14.80
N SER A 11 4.32 -13.45 -15.19
CA SER A 11 4.85 -13.91 -16.48
C SER A 11 4.15 -13.28 -17.68
N ASP A 12 2.89 -12.89 -17.51
CA ASP A 12 2.03 -12.43 -18.60
C ASP A 12 2.16 -10.92 -18.85
N ALA A 13 2.79 -10.22 -17.90
CA ALA A 13 2.93 -8.78 -17.96
C ALA A 13 4.36 -8.38 -18.33
N LYS A 14 4.53 -7.46 -19.26
CA LYS A 14 5.84 -6.85 -19.56
C LYS A 14 6.21 -5.77 -18.53
N LYS A 15 5.21 -5.02 -18.08
CA LYS A 15 5.35 -3.95 -17.10
C LYS A 15 4.06 -3.77 -16.31
N ILE A 16 4.17 -3.38 -15.06
CA ILE A 16 3.04 -3.02 -14.20
C ILE A 16 3.18 -1.56 -13.82
N ARG A 17 2.13 -0.78 -14.02
CA ARG A 17 2.11 0.64 -13.66
C ARG A 17 1.01 0.93 -12.65
N LEU A 18 1.39 1.64 -11.60
CA LEU A 18 0.48 2.24 -10.64
C LEU A 18 0.50 3.76 -10.82
N TYR A 19 -0.64 4.35 -11.13
CA TYR A 19 -0.79 5.80 -11.23
C TYR A 19 -1.17 6.39 -9.87
N LEU A 20 -0.38 7.36 -9.44
CA LEU A 20 -0.64 8.20 -8.26
C LEU A 20 -1.11 9.58 -8.74
N PRO A 21 -2.24 10.11 -8.26
CA PRO A 21 -2.79 11.39 -8.71
C PRO A 21 -2.07 12.61 -8.09
N PHE A 22 -0.84 12.43 -7.64
CA PHE A 22 0.03 13.46 -7.06
C PHE A 22 1.50 13.15 -7.36
N GLN A 23 2.33 14.15 -7.23
CA GLN A 23 3.77 13.99 -7.41
C GLN A 23 4.38 13.24 -6.23
N VAL A 24 5.28 12.31 -6.54
CA VAL A 24 6.05 11.53 -5.56
C VAL A 24 7.51 11.49 -6.02
N GLU A 25 8.41 11.78 -5.10
CA GLU A 25 9.85 11.63 -5.29
C GLU A 25 10.32 10.32 -4.60
N LYS A 26 11.55 9.92 -4.88
CA LYS A 26 12.11 8.67 -4.30
C LYS A 26 12.19 8.73 -2.78
N GLU A 27 12.50 9.90 -2.26
CA GLU A 27 12.65 10.20 -0.84
C GLU A 27 11.32 10.13 -0.07
N ASP A 28 10.21 10.23 -0.78
CA ASP A 28 8.87 10.07 -0.21
C ASP A 28 8.49 8.59 -0.01
N LEU A 29 9.28 7.65 -0.55
CA LEU A 29 8.95 6.23 -0.61
C LEU A 29 9.80 5.42 0.37
N GLU A 30 9.14 4.55 1.12
CA GLU A 30 9.74 3.64 2.09
C GLU A 30 9.23 2.22 1.88
N ASP A 31 10.13 1.25 1.71
CA ASP A 31 9.74 -0.16 1.69
C ASP A 31 9.31 -0.63 3.08
N LEU A 32 8.22 -1.39 3.12
CA LEU A 32 7.70 -1.97 4.36
C LEU A 32 7.79 -3.50 4.40
N CYS A 33 8.13 -4.15 3.31
CA CYS A 33 8.25 -5.61 3.26
C CYS A 33 9.38 -6.13 4.15
N GLU A 34 10.46 -5.37 4.28
CA GLU A 34 11.54 -5.73 5.21
C GLU A 34 11.07 -5.74 6.66
N CYS A 35 10.31 -4.71 7.08
CA CYS A 35 9.74 -4.64 8.42
C CYS A 35 8.78 -5.81 8.69
N LEU A 36 7.85 -6.05 7.76
CA LEU A 36 6.90 -7.17 7.85
C LEU A 36 7.61 -8.53 7.96
N SER A 37 8.70 -8.70 7.24
CA SER A 37 9.42 -9.98 7.20
C SER A 37 10.19 -10.31 8.48
N LYS A 38 10.49 -9.31 9.29
CA LYS A 38 11.26 -9.47 10.54
C LYS A 38 10.40 -9.78 11.76
N ASP A 39 9.09 -9.52 11.68
CA ASP A 39 8.18 -9.70 12.81
C ASP A 39 6.95 -10.52 12.37
N ALA A 40 6.91 -11.79 12.84
CA ALA A 40 5.82 -12.70 12.51
C ALA A 40 4.46 -12.24 13.08
N ASN A 41 4.46 -11.52 14.21
CA ASN A 41 3.24 -10.99 14.80
C ASN A 41 2.69 -9.85 13.94
N LEU A 42 3.57 -8.97 13.44
CA LEU A 42 3.19 -7.90 12.53
C LEU A 42 2.67 -8.47 11.20
N LEU A 43 3.35 -9.48 10.66
CA LEU A 43 2.91 -10.17 9.45
C LEU A 43 1.52 -10.79 9.66
N GLY A 44 1.32 -11.49 10.78
CA GLY A 44 0.02 -12.03 11.17
C GLY A 44 -1.06 -10.97 11.35
N ALA A 45 -0.72 -9.84 11.96
CA ALA A 45 -1.66 -8.74 12.17
C ALA A 45 -2.10 -8.06 10.85
N VAL A 46 -1.20 -7.94 9.88
CA VAL A 46 -1.50 -7.35 8.57
C VAL A 46 -2.41 -8.24 7.73
N PHE A 47 -2.16 -9.56 7.72
CA PHE A 47 -2.88 -10.51 6.88
C PHE A 47 -3.99 -11.27 7.62
N ASN A 48 -4.10 -11.07 8.93
CA ASN A 48 -5.07 -11.77 9.80
C ASN A 48 -4.95 -13.30 9.79
N GLU A 49 -3.72 -13.80 9.60
CA GLU A 49 -3.39 -15.23 9.56
C GLU A 49 -2.02 -15.47 10.21
N PRO A 50 -1.80 -16.61 10.88
CA PRO A 50 -0.52 -16.94 11.51
C PRO A 50 0.51 -17.34 10.46
N TYR A 51 1.29 -16.37 10.01
CA TYR A 51 2.34 -16.55 9.02
C TYR A 51 3.75 -16.58 9.63
N ARG A 52 4.66 -17.21 8.92
CA ARG A 52 6.11 -17.08 9.12
C ARG A 52 6.78 -16.75 7.79
N SER A 53 7.93 -16.10 7.85
CA SER A 53 8.75 -15.81 6.69
C SER A 53 10.06 -16.59 6.73
N ALA A 54 10.58 -16.91 5.55
CA ALA A 54 11.91 -17.48 5.38
C ALA A 54 12.60 -16.86 4.16
N ASP A 55 13.92 -16.71 4.24
CA ASP A 55 14.70 -16.09 3.17
C ASP A 55 14.67 -16.93 1.88
N VAL A 56 14.54 -16.25 0.75
CA VAL A 56 14.73 -16.81 -0.60
C VAL A 56 15.96 -16.16 -1.22
N THR A 57 15.97 -14.82 -1.24
CA THR A 57 17.11 -14.01 -1.66
C THR A 57 17.30 -12.83 -0.69
N SER A 58 18.29 -11.97 -0.96
CA SER A 58 18.45 -10.70 -0.19
C SER A 58 17.21 -9.80 -0.24
N ASN A 59 16.45 -9.86 -1.32
CA ASN A 59 15.30 -8.97 -1.59
C ASN A 59 13.96 -9.70 -1.53
N SER A 60 13.92 -11.00 -1.29
CA SER A 60 12.68 -11.75 -1.29
C SER A 60 12.63 -12.79 -0.18
N LYS A 61 11.44 -12.92 0.43
CA LYS A 61 11.15 -13.91 1.46
C LYS A 61 9.87 -14.63 1.13
N LYS A 62 9.87 -15.96 1.30
CA LYS A 62 8.65 -16.75 1.21
C LYS A 62 7.84 -16.62 2.49
N VAL A 63 6.53 -16.55 2.35
CA VAL A 63 5.58 -16.57 3.45
C VAL A 63 4.81 -17.86 3.45
N GLU A 64 4.77 -18.52 4.59
CA GLU A 64 4.13 -19.81 4.79
C GLU A 64 3.12 -19.72 5.93
N VAL A 65 1.98 -20.43 5.80
CA VAL A 65 0.99 -20.54 6.88
C VAL A 65 1.54 -21.42 7.99
N MET A 66 1.36 -21.00 9.24
CA MET A 66 1.72 -21.75 10.44
C MET A 66 0.53 -22.63 10.87
N LYS A 67 0.22 -23.69 10.10
CA LYS A 67 -0.76 -24.71 10.52
C LYS A 67 -0.06 -25.99 10.94
N GLU A 68 -0.46 -26.55 12.07
CA GLU A 68 0.04 -27.86 12.52
C GLU A 68 -0.44 -28.96 11.57
N GLY A 69 0.49 -29.79 11.11
CA GLY A 69 0.20 -30.98 10.30
C GLY A 69 0.14 -30.78 8.79
N ASP A 70 0.11 -29.56 8.29
CA ASP A 70 0.13 -29.31 6.85
C ASP A 70 1.56 -29.27 6.28
N ALA A 71 1.72 -29.79 5.06
CA ALA A 71 2.96 -29.58 4.31
C ALA A 71 3.20 -28.06 4.17
N LYS A 72 4.44 -27.64 4.40
CA LYS A 72 4.86 -26.24 4.26
C LYS A 72 4.54 -25.76 2.86
N LYS A 73 3.48 -24.97 2.73
CA LYS A 73 3.07 -24.39 1.46
C LYS A 73 3.39 -22.90 1.47
N THR A 74 4.15 -22.46 0.50
CA THR A 74 4.37 -21.03 0.28
C THR A 74 3.07 -20.40 -0.23
N GLU A 75 2.55 -19.42 0.49
CA GLU A 75 1.34 -18.71 0.11
C GLU A 75 1.64 -17.56 -0.86
N PHE A 76 2.70 -16.80 -0.55
CA PHE A 76 3.17 -15.72 -1.40
C PHE A 76 4.63 -15.36 -1.09
N ILE A 77 5.21 -14.55 -1.96
CA ILE A 77 6.55 -14.00 -1.81
C ILE A 77 6.45 -12.53 -1.39
N LEU A 78 7.06 -12.19 -0.26
CA LEU A 78 7.35 -10.81 0.09
C LEU A 78 8.54 -10.35 -0.73
N TYR A 79 8.38 -9.28 -1.49
CA TYR A 79 9.45 -8.68 -2.27
C TYR A 79 9.77 -7.29 -1.75
N LYS A 80 11.02 -7.11 -1.31
CA LYS A 80 11.55 -5.82 -0.85
C LYS A 80 11.90 -4.95 -2.07
N LEU A 81 11.30 -3.78 -2.14
CA LEU A 81 11.57 -2.79 -3.18
C LEU A 81 12.79 -1.94 -2.84
N ASP A 82 13.69 -1.81 -3.80
CA ASP A 82 14.74 -0.79 -3.76
C ASP A 82 14.36 0.39 -4.66
N PHE A 83 13.86 1.46 -4.06
CA PHE A 83 13.46 2.67 -4.80
C PHE A 83 14.63 3.44 -5.42
N LEU A 84 15.86 3.11 -5.07
CA LEU A 84 17.05 3.66 -5.72
C LEU A 84 17.42 2.89 -6.99
N SER A 85 17.01 1.62 -7.07
CA SER A 85 17.25 0.76 -8.22
C SER A 85 16.21 0.98 -9.32
N PRO A 86 16.62 1.45 -10.51
CA PRO A 86 15.69 1.61 -11.64
C PRO A 86 15.18 0.29 -12.21
N ASN A 87 15.77 -0.85 -11.80
CA ASN A 87 15.30 -2.18 -12.20
C ASN A 87 14.10 -2.63 -11.37
N ASP A 88 14.01 -2.20 -10.11
CA ASP A 88 12.92 -2.55 -9.22
C ASP A 88 11.68 -1.70 -9.52
N VAL A 89 11.86 -0.38 -9.51
CA VAL A 89 10.78 0.57 -9.73
C VAL A 89 11.30 1.84 -10.39
N LYS A 90 10.57 2.31 -11.39
CA LYS A 90 10.81 3.61 -12.02
C LYS A 90 9.71 4.58 -11.64
N LEU A 91 10.11 5.78 -11.20
CA LEU A 91 9.22 6.90 -11.01
C LEU A 91 9.18 7.70 -12.32
N ILE A 92 8.01 7.80 -12.92
CA ILE A 92 7.82 8.49 -14.19
C ILE A 92 6.83 9.64 -13.94
N PRO A 93 7.30 10.90 -13.94
CA PRO A 93 6.42 12.05 -13.79
C PRO A 93 5.41 12.12 -14.94
N TYR A 94 4.16 12.42 -14.61
CA TYR A 94 3.11 12.64 -15.60
C TYR A 94 2.90 14.14 -15.83
N LYS A 95 2.88 14.53 -17.11
CA LYS A 95 2.57 15.87 -17.64
C LYS A 95 2.62 17.03 -16.65
N GLY A 96 3.79 17.63 -16.48
CA GLY A 96 3.95 18.83 -15.66
C GLY A 96 3.72 18.59 -14.17
N ASN A 97 4.11 17.42 -13.68
CA ASN A 97 4.08 17.04 -12.27
C ASN A 97 2.67 16.92 -11.66
N LYS A 98 1.64 16.66 -12.46
CA LYS A 98 0.27 16.44 -11.97
C LYS A 98 0.05 15.06 -11.36
N GLY A 99 1.00 14.15 -11.51
CA GLY A 99 0.95 12.79 -10.98
C GLY A 99 2.25 12.06 -11.23
N THR A 100 2.34 10.83 -10.74
CA THR A 100 3.50 9.95 -10.89
C THR A 100 3.06 8.55 -11.23
N TYR A 101 3.74 7.90 -12.16
CA TYR A 101 3.65 6.45 -12.33
C TYR A 101 4.77 5.78 -11.57
N LEU A 102 4.42 4.76 -10.81
CA LEU A 102 5.35 3.74 -10.35
C LEU A 102 5.30 2.59 -11.36
N GLU A 103 6.39 2.39 -12.10
CA GLU A 103 6.51 1.29 -13.07
C GLU A 103 7.41 0.21 -12.47
N PHE A 104 6.85 -1.00 -12.33
CA PHE A 104 7.52 -2.19 -11.85
C PHE A 104 7.82 -3.13 -13.01
N ASP A 105 8.99 -3.79 -12.97
CA ASP A 105 9.37 -4.84 -13.92
C ASP A 105 9.02 -6.23 -13.34
N PRO A 106 7.98 -6.90 -13.85
CA PRO A 106 7.57 -8.22 -13.36
C PRO A 106 8.63 -9.30 -13.57
N HIS A 107 9.39 -9.22 -14.66
CA HIS A 107 10.44 -10.21 -14.95
C HIS A 107 11.60 -10.09 -13.97
N PHE A 108 11.94 -8.87 -13.58
CA PHE A 108 12.96 -8.64 -12.57
C PHE A 108 12.52 -9.17 -11.20
N ILE A 109 11.29 -8.86 -10.77
CA ILE A 109 10.71 -9.34 -9.51
C ILE A 109 10.68 -10.88 -9.49
N LYS A 110 10.19 -11.51 -10.56
CA LYS A 110 10.10 -12.96 -10.68
C LYS A 110 11.48 -13.61 -10.78
N GLY A 111 12.42 -13.02 -11.50
CA GLY A 111 13.77 -13.53 -11.72
C GLY A 111 14.56 -13.74 -10.43
N THR A 112 14.24 -12.99 -9.36
CA THR A 112 14.87 -13.16 -8.04
C THR A 112 14.37 -14.38 -7.27
N THR A 113 13.32 -15.07 -7.75
CA THR A 113 12.62 -16.14 -7.01
C THR A 113 12.36 -17.39 -7.85
N ASN A 114 13.17 -17.65 -8.89
CA ASN A 114 12.95 -18.71 -9.87
C ASN A 114 12.78 -20.14 -9.28
N ASP A 115 13.28 -20.39 -8.08
CA ASP A 115 13.23 -21.71 -7.44
C ASP A 115 11.98 -21.92 -6.55
N VAL A 116 11.08 -20.94 -6.48
CA VAL A 116 9.89 -21.03 -5.64
C VAL A 116 8.65 -21.27 -6.48
N SER A 117 7.95 -22.38 -6.20
CA SER A 117 6.69 -22.74 -6.87
C SER A 117 5.51 -21.87 -6.39
N CYS A 118 5.66 -20.55 -6.43
CA CYS A 118 4.63 -19.59 -6.05
C CYS A 118 4.55 -18.50 -7.08
N ASP A 119 3.33 -18.15 -7.50
CA ASP A 119 3.08 -17.10 -8.51
C ASP A 119 2.37 -15.88 -7.89
N GLN A 120 2.46 -15.72 -6.57
CA GLN A 120 1.93 -14.57 -5.86
C GLN A 120 3.05 -13.80 -5.20
N TYR A 121 3.10 -12.50 -5.46
CA TYR A 121 4.13 -11.58 -4.96
C TYR A 121 3.46 -10.42 -4.24
N TYR A 122 3.93 -10.11 -3.06
CA TYR A 122 3.43 -9.00 -2.28
C TYR A 122 4.49 -7.92 -2.15
N LEU A 123 4.13 -6.72 -2.59
CA LEU A 123 4.90 -5.49 -2.44
C LEU A 123 4.18 -4.61 -1.43
N ARG A 124 4.89 -4.01 -0.50
CA ARG A 124 4.30 -3.02 0.41
C ARG A 124 5.24 -1.87 0.63
N PHE A 125 4.73 -0.68 0.45
CA PHE A 125 5.49 0.54 0.61
C PHE A 125 4.63 1.65 1.19
N ARG A 126 5.30 2.62 1.78
CA ARG A 126 4.71 3.84 2.37
C ARG A 126 5.06 5.04 1.53
N ILE A 127 4.09 5.92 1.36
CA ILE A 127 4.26 7.24 0.74
C ILE A 127 4.14 8.28 1.84
N ARG A 128 5.19 9.10 1.99
CA ARG A 128 5.25 10.22 2.93
C ARG A 128 5.42 11.52 2.15
N THR A 129 4.34 12.10 1.68
CA THR A 129 4.37 13.39 0.99
C THR A 129 3.34 14.35 1.57
N PRO A 130 3.64 15.65 1.65
CA PRO A 130 2.67 16.68 2.04
C PRO A 130 1.44 16.73 1.14
N LEU A 131 1.55 16.29 -0.11
CA LEU A 131 0.48 16.29 -1.10
C LEU A 131 -0.67 15.33 -0.76
N LEU A 132 -0.45 14.37 0.14
CA LEU A 132 -1.53 13.52 0.68
C LEU A 132 -2.64 14.33 1.37
N LYS A 133 -2.33 15.54 1.84
CA LYS A 133 -3.35 16.44 2.41
C LYS A 133 -4.42 16.84 1.39
N GLU A 134 -4.10 16.82 0.10
CA GLU A 134 -5.05 17.12 -0.98
C GLU A 134 -6.11 16.01 -1.13
N CYS A 135 -5.80 14.81 -0.67
CA CYS A 135 -6.73 13.68 -0.63
C CYS A 135 -7.70 13.74 0.56
N VAL A 136 -7.51 14.68 1.49
CA VAL A 136 -8.33 14.85 2.69
C VAL A 136 -9.00 16.22 2.63
N ARG A 137 -10.32 16.23 2.68
CA ARG A 137 -11.11 17.46 2.64
C ARG A 137 -11.93 17.60 3.90
N GLU A 138 -11.83 18.74 4.58
CA GLU A 138 -12.74 19.08 5.65
C GLU A 138 -14.13 19.39 5.06
N TYR A 139 -15.14 18.69 5.53
CA TYR A 139 -16.53 18.99 5.19
C TYR A 139 -17.05 20.11 6.08
N LYS A 140 -17.52 21.18 5.46
CA LYS A 140 -18.14 22.32 6.16
C LYS A 140 -19.65 22.27 5.90
N ALA A 141 -20.41 21.87 6.90
CA ALA A 141 -21.88 21.88 6.79
C ALA A 141 -22.39 23.29 6.49
N PRO A 142 -23.33 23.44 5.55
CA PRO A 142 -23.86 24.76 5.17
C PRO A 142 -24.64 25.48 6.29
N ASN A 143 -25.22 24.74 7.23
CA ASN A 143 -26.01 25.27 8.36
C ASN A 143 -25.39 24.87 9.69
N ARG A 144 -24.54 25.74 10.24
CA ARG A 144 -23.66 25.47 11.38
C ARG A 144 -24.28 25.66 12.78
N TYR A 145 -25.55 25.58 12.97
CA TYR A 145 -26.10 26.03 14.26
C TYR A 145 -25.86 25.12 15.46
N PHE A 146 -25.60 23.82 15.31
CA PHE A 146 -25.41 22.92 16.46
C PHE A 146 -24.30 21.85 16.31
N GLU A 147 -23.93 21.40 15.11
CA GLU A 147 -23.01 20.28 14.92
C GLU A 147 -21.52 20.64 14.89
N THR A 148 -21.17 21.90 14.68
CA THR A 148 -19.78 22.27 14.32
C THR A 148 -19.00 23.00 15.42
N LEU A 149 -19.55 23.15 16.60
CA LEU A 149 -18.79 23.75 17.72
C LEU A 149 -17.76 22.81 18.32
N VAL A 150 -17.94 21.49 18.14
CA VAL A 150 -17.12 20.47 18.79
C VAL A 150 -16.57 19.43 17.81
N ASN A 151 -17.21 19.20 16.64
CA ASN A 151 -16.85 18.14 15.71
C ASN A 151 -16.39 18.68 14.34
N SER A 152 -15.33 18.12 13.79
CA SER A 152 -14.89 18.33 12.40
C SER A 152 -15.09 17.05 11.61
N THR A 153 -15.71 17.14 10.44
CA THR A 153 -15.88 16.01 9.52
C THR A 153 -14.87 16.09 8.39
N TYR A 154 -14.18 15.01 8.14
CA TYR A 154 -13.21 14.90 7.06
C TYR A 154 -13.63 13.82 6.07
N MET A 155 -13.48 14.11 4.79
CA MET A 155 -13.64 13.14 3.71
C MET A 155 -12.27 12.78 3.15
N VAL A 156 -11.95 11.50 3.14
CA VAL A 156 -10.74 10.95 2.53
C VAL A 156 -11.12 10.36 1.17
N ASP A 157 -10.54 10.90 0.09
CA ASP A 157 -10.78 10.44 -1.28
C ASP A 157 -9.43 10.12 -1.94
N ILE A 158 -9.10 8.82 -2.00
CA ILE A 158 -7.86 8.32 -2.61
C ILE A 158 -8.22 7.39 -3.75
N ARG A 159 -7.78 7.73 -4.97
CA ARG A 159 -8.13 6.98 -6.18
C ARG A 159 -6.89 6.59 -6.95
N PHE A 160 -6.60 5.30 -6.96
CA PHE A 160 -5.51 4.72 -7.76
C PHE A 160 -6.08 4.00 -8.97
N ASN A 161 -5.39 4.10 -10.11
CA ASN A 161 -5.75 3.39 -11.34
C ASN A 161 -7.25 3.51 -11.72
N ASN A 162 -7.91 4.58 -11.33
CA ASN A 162 -9.32 4.77 -11.64
C ASN A 162 -9.47 5.56 -12.95
N THR A 163 -9.79 4.88 -14.03
CA THR A 163 -9.96 5.48 -15.36
C THR A 163 -11.03 6.56 -15.44
N ARG A 164 -12.03 6.53 -14.54
CA ARG A 164 -13.09 7.55 -14.50
C ARG A 164 -12.61 8.90 -13.96
N SER A 165 -11.58 8.89 -13.12
CA SER A 165 -10.99 10.10 -12.55
C SER A 165 -9.74 10.55 -13.30
N MET A 166 -9.25 9.77 -14.25
CA MET A 166 -8.09 10.12 -15.06
C MET A 166 -8.44 11.10 -16.17
N GLU A 167 -7.51 12.00 -16.51
CA GLU A 167 -7.65 12.85 -17.68
C GLU A 167 -7.77 12.00 -18.95
N ARG A 168 -8.61 12.44 -19.91
CA ARG A 168 -8.80 11.73 -21.19
C ARG A 168 -7.48 11.52 -21.94
N SER A 169 -6.58 12.49 -21.88
CA SER A 169 -5.25 12.40 -22.48
C SER A 169 -4.42 11.25 -21.92
N LEU A 170 -4.54 10.97 -20.63
CA LEU A 170 -3.88 9.87 -19.96
C LEU A 170 -4.43 8.52 -20.49
N VAL A 171 -5.75 8.41 -20.53
CA VAL A 171 -6.41 7.20 -21.05
C VAL A 171 -6.04 6.97 -22.51
N GLN A 172 -5.92 8.03 -23.32
CA GLN A 172 -5.48 7.94 -24.72
C GLN A 172 -4.02 7.49 -24.85
N GLU A 173 -3.12 7.98 -24.00
CA GLU A 173 -1.73 7.50 -23.98
C GLU A 173 -1.63 6.02 -23.62
N MET A 174 -2.46 5.57 -22.68
CA MET A 174 -2.53 4.16 -22.29
C MET A 174 -2.96 3.26 -23.47
N THR A 175 -3.83 3.77 -24.33
CA THR A 175 -4.34 3.01 -25.49
C THR A 175 -3.51 3.17 -26.75
N ALA A 176 -2.74 4.26 -26.89
CA ALA A 176 -2.02 4.60 -28.12
C ALA A 176 -0.56 4.10 -28.16
N GLN A 177 0.08 3.91 -27.03
CA GLN A 177 1.48 3.45 -26.95
C GLN A 177 1.55 2.00 -26.49
N ASP A 178 1.94 1.11 -27.41
CA ASP A 178 2.31 -0.31 -27.16
C ASP A 178 1.21 -1.19 -26.54
N GLY A 179 -0.05 -0.79 -26.59
CA GLY A 179 -1.17 -1.64 -26.16
C GLY A 179 -1.12 -2.05 -24.67
N TRP A 180 -0.57 -1.20 -23.79
CA TRP A 180 -0.61 -1.48 -22.36
C TRP A 180 -1.95 -1.05 -21.74
N SER A 181 -2.38 -1.79 -20.76
CA SER A 181 -3.59 -1.51 -19.99
C SER A 181 -3.26 -1.39 -18.51
N LEU A 182 -4.14 -0.73 -17.75
CA LEU A 182 -4.05 -0.81 -16.30
C LEU A 182 -4.23 -2.24 -15.83
N ALA A 183 -3.44 -2.64 -14.84
CA ALA A 183 -3.64 -3.93 -14.21
C ALA A 183 -5.06 -4.02 -13.62
N PRO A 184 -5.81 -5.11 -13.87
CA PRO A 184 -7.11 -5.29 -13.27
C PRO A 184 -6.97 -5.42 -11.75
N ILE A 185 -7.78 -4.67 -11.01
CA ILE A 185 -7.86 -4.77 -9.56
C ILE A 185 -8.98 -5.75 -9.23
N ASN A 186 -8.63 -6.96 -8.82
CA ASN A 186 -9.59 -8.01 -8.49
C ASN A 186 -10.17 -7.86 -7.08
N GLY A 187 -9.45 -7.20 -6.19
CA GLY A 187 -9.88 -6.92 -4.82
C GLY A 187 -9.21 -5.67 -4.28
N LEU A 188 -9.93 -4.88 -3.52
CA LEU A 188 -9.43 -3.69 -2.84
C LEU A 188 -9.78 -3.78 -1.36
N HIS A 189 -8.75 -3.73 -0.52
CA HIS A 189 -8.89 -3.63 0.92
C HIS A 189 -8.46 -2.24 1.37
N PHE A 190 -9.37 -1.52 1.99
CA PHE A 190 -9.09 -0.21 2.56
C PHE A 190 -9.05 -0.32 4.08
N LEU A 191 -7.93 0.08 4.67
CA LEU A 191 -7.73 0.11 6.12
C LEU A 191 -7.47 1.55 6.54
N LEU A 192 -8.29 2.08 7.42
CA LEU A 192 -8.11 3.39 8.01
C LEU A 192 -7.74 3.23 9.48
N MET A 193 -6.57 3.76 9.85
CA MET A 193 -6.13 3.83 11.24
C MET A 193 -6.45 5.23 11.77
N THR A 194 -7.25 5.29 12.83
CA THR A 194 -7.64 6.54 13.47
C THR A 194 -7.38 6.46 14.96
N LYS A 195 -7.44 7.60 15.63
CA LYS A 195 -7.52 7.65 17.09
C LYS A 195 -8.87 7.12 17.56
N VAL A 196 -8.94 6.73 18.83
CA VAL A 196 -10.17 6.16 19.44
C VAL A 196 -11.31 7.17 19.49
N ASP A 197 -11.00 8.46 19.54
CA ASP A 197 -11.97 9.57 19.58
C ASP A 197 -12.53 9.97 18.20
N VAL A 198 -12.16 9.25 17.15
CA VAL A 198 -12.61 9.50 15.78
C VAL A 198 -13.66 8.47 15.38
N ASP A 199 -14.88 8.94 15.16
CA ASP A 199 -15.94 8.13 14.57
C ASP A 199 -15.72 8.01 13.05
N VAL A 200 -15.78 6.80 12.53
CA VAL A 200 -15.68 6.52 11.09
C VAL A 200 -17.07 6.17 10.58
N ASP A 201 -17.70 7.12 9.88
CA ASP A 201 -18.94 6.88 9.16
C ASP A 201 -18.63 6.23 7.81
N ALA A 202 -18.55 4.93 7.82
CA ALA A 202 -18.32 4.16 6.63
C ALA A 202 -19.04 2.80 6.75
N ASN A 203 -19.64 2.37 5.65
CA ASN A 203 -20.09 0.99 5.48
C ASN A 203 -18.89 0.03 5.28
N PHE A 204 -17.79 0.30 5.98
CA PHE A 204 -16.61 -0.54 5.98
C PHE A 204 -16.72 -1.50 7.14
N GLY A 205 -16.91 -2.76 6.93
CA GLY A 205 -16.73 -3.87 7.82
C GLY A 205 -16.64 -3.61 9.34
N SER A 206 -15.95 -4.47 10.04
CA SER A 206 -15.74 -4.33 11.49
C SER A 206 -14.51 -3.47 11.81
N SER A 207 -14.64 -2.56 12.77
CA SER A 207 -13.49 -1.92 13.41
C SER A 207 -12.88 -2.83 14.49
N ARG A 208 -11.57 -2.74 14.70
CA ARG A 208 -10.89 -3.40 15.80
C ARG A 208 -9.89 -2.45 16.45
N VAL A 209 -9.66 -2.63 17.74
CA VAL A 209 -8.56 -1.96 18.42
C VAL A 209 -7.24 -2.60 17.99
N LEU A 210 -6.25 -1.79 17.66
CA LEU A 210 -4.95 -2.26 17.24
C LEU A 210 -4.07 -2.54 18.46
N GLU A 211 -3.32 -3.63 18.40
CA GLU A 211 -2.34 -4.00 19.43
C GLU A 211 -1.16 -3.02 19.37
N LYS A 212 -1.04 -2.20 20.41
CA LYS A 212 -0.06 -1.10 20.47
C LYS A 212 1.38 -1.57 20.24
N ASP A 213 1.79 -2.64 20.89
CA ASP A 213 3.17 -3.14 20.84
C ASP A 213 3.60 -3.59 19.43
N ILE A 214 2.65 -3.99 18.61
CA ILE A 214 2.87 -4.42 17.23
C ILE A 214 2.90 -3.22 16.30
N TRP A 215 1.88 -2.37 16.41
CA TRP A 215 1.65 -1.29 15.44
C TRP A 215 2.53 -0.07 15.65
N ASP A 216 2.97 0.23 16.88
CA ASP A 216 3.90 1.34 17.16
C ASP A 216 5.22 1.19 16.41
N LYS A 217 5.74 -0.03 16.33
CA LYS A 217 6.97 -0.32 15.57
C LYS A 217 6.78 -0.11 14.06
N TYR A 218 5.59 -0.47 13.58
CA TYR A 218 5.26 -0.37 12.16
C TYR A 218 5.01 1.08 11.72
N VAL A 219 4.31 1.86 12.54
CA VAL A 219 3.96 3.25 12.21
C VAL A 219 5.13 4.21 12.42
N ASN A 220 6.15 3.81 13.21
CA ASN A 220 7.29 4.69 13.55
C ASN A 220 6.82 6.04 14.15
N LEU A 221 5.94 5.97 15.13
CA LEU A 221 5.46 7.17 15.80
C LEU A 221 6.61 7.90 16.49
N SER A 222 6.65 9.23 16.36
CA SER A 222 7.56 10.06 17.12
C SER A 222 7.26 9.94 18.62
N ASP A 223 8.26 10.16 19.48
CA ASP A 223 8.07 10.09 20.94
C ASP A 223 6.99 11.05 21.45
N LYS A 224 6.76 12.17 20.74
CA LYS A 224 5.66 13.10 21.02
C LYS A 224 4.29 12.53 20.69
N GLU A 225 4.20 11.77 19.62
CA GLU A 225 2.95 11.13 19.18
C GLU A 225 2.65 9.91 20.05
N LYS A 226 3.69 9.16 20.47
CA LYS A 226 3.56 8.06 21.43
C LYS A 226 2.97 8.51 22.75
N ARG A 227 3.48 9.61 23.33
CA ARG A 227 2.94 10.17 24.59
C ARG A 227 1.47 10.58 24.48
N LYS A 228 1.06 11.16 23.33
CA LYS A 228 -0.34 11.53 23.12
C LYS A 228 -1.28 10.32 22.98
N THR A 229 -0.77 9.16 22.53
CA THR A 229 -1.54 7.91 22.45
C THR A 229 -1.56 7.14 23.78
N GLU A 230 -0.65 7.45 24.72
CA GLU A 230 -0.61 6.87 26.07
C GLU A 230 -1.59 7.53 27.04
N ASP A 231 -1.98 8.77 26.76
CA ASP A 231 -2.91 9.56 27.59
C ASP A 231 -4.40 9.36 27.17
N ILE A 232 -4.70 8.36 26.32
CA ILE A 232 -6.02 7.95 25.90
C ILE A 232 -6.29 6.49 26.33
#